data_64de733c6802eccf1b7855651c537eda
#
_entry.id   64de733c6802eccf1b7855651c537eda
#
_cell.length_a   1.000
_cell.length_b   1.000
_cell.length_c   1.000
_cell.angle_alpha   90.00
_cell.angle_beta   90.00
_cell.angle_gamma   90.00
#
_symmetry.space_group_name_H-M   'P 1'
#
loop_
_entity.id
_entity.type
_entity.pdbx_description
1 polymer ?
#
loop_
_entity_poly.entity_id
_entity_poly.type
_entity_poly.pdbx_seq_one_letter_code
_entity_poly.pdbx_strand_id
1 'polypeptide(L)'
;YAPNQPTLVFVPTRKQTKLTVHDILAYALADSQHIGDGGDETGQTECCFLNMEREDLQPHLDRVEDTELAECLAYGIAFYHEGLSKGDRRIVERLFNAGAIQVMVASKDTVWSLPVQAHLVLLLSLQTYEGREHRYVDYALTDMLEMVGKCVLPDEQGRSRCMLLCQANRKNYFKKFLAEGLPVESRLGTYTQDFLNAEIVARTVQDKQGAVDILTWTLMYRRLPKNPQAYGCQGRDIQHIGDFLSELVENTLGELEQSKCIAIEDDMDVSPLNLGMIASFYNVSYATIDVFHLSLTGTTKLRGLLEIVASASEFETVPIRHHEDVLLRRIYDRVPLKLDKIQFESPHHKTFILLQAHFSRLTLPADLAQDQRDILLRVLTLLNACVDVMSSGAFLNAIVAMELSHMCVQAVWDRDSPLRQVPHFTQATIERCQARGIDDVYALADALPDMSQAERDDLLQLNKRQLADVASLTNEFPYVEIHFDILDKQALDSATPIVLQATLERDVDEDEEDDEVADPTAIAPFYPSPKMTAWWLVVGDPGTRNLLSIKRVVIAKTLQVRMEFMLPPGTHDRLKLYLMCDSYIGADRELDVPALHVVRGEDDEDADDDDEE
;
A
#
# COMPACT_ATOMS: atom_id res chain seq x y z
N TYR A 1 35.15 5.18 24.22
CA TYR A 1 33.88 5.05 24.95
C TYR A 1 33.30 3.64 24.92
N ALA A 2 33.64 2.83 23.88
CA ALA A 2 33.10 1.50 23.70
C ALA A 2 34.16 0.55 23.07
N PRO A 3 35.29 0.30 23.70
CA PRO A 3 36.29 -0.61 23.18
C PRO A 3 35.68 -2.02 23.08
N ASN A 4 35.69 -2.59 21.87
CA ASN A 4 35.16 -3.91 21.55
C ASN A 4 33.65 -4.12 21.92
N GLN A 5 32.87 -3.04 22.00
CA GLN A 5 31.45 -3.10 22.32
C GLN A 5 30.59 -2.67 21.12
N PRO A 6 29.38 -3.23 20.93
CA PRO A 6 28.50 -2.86 19.84
C PRO A 6 28.18 -1.36 19.85
N THR A 7 28.43 -0.70 18.72
CA THR A 7 28.19 0.74 18.52
C THR A 7 27.23 0.95 17.37
N LEU A 8 26.13 1.65 17.64
CA LEU A 8 25.10 2.00 16.65
C LEU A 8 25.13 3.50 16.39
N VAL A 9 25.22 3.88 15.13
CA VAL A 9 25.29 5.28 14.68
C VAL A 9 24.08 5.59 13.84
N PHE A 10 23.27 6.58 14.22
CA PHE A 10 22.16 7.05 13.42
C PHE A 10 22.50 8.30 12.63
N VAL A 11 22.10 8.30 11.34
CA VAL A 11 22.28 9.40 10.40
C VAL A 11 20.96 9.73 9.70
N PRO A 12 20.78 10.98 9.20
CA PRO A 12 19.50 11.43 8.63
C PRO A 12 19.04 10.69 7.39
N THR A 13 19.97 10.29 6.52
CA THR A 13 19.63 9.76 5.19
C THR A 13 20.46 8.53 4.83
N ARG A 14 19.92 7.70 3.94
CA ARG A 14 20.59 6.55 3.34
C ARG A 14 21.97 6.89 2.75
N LYS A 15 22.08 8.00 2.00
CA LYS A 15 23.36 8.42 1.43
C LYS A 15 24.42 8.67 2.51
N GLN A 16 24.01 9.25 3.63
CA GLN A 16 24.91 9.52 4.75
C GLN A 16 25.36 8.25 5.45
N THR A 17 24.58 7.14 5.43
CA THR A 17 25.04 5.88 6.03
C THR A 17 26.34 5.41 5.35
N LYS A 18 26.36 5.36 4.02
CA LYS A 18 27.53 4.95 3.25
C LYS A 18 28.71 5.91 3.45
N LEU A 19 28.47 7.22 3.33
CA LEU A 19 29.53 8.24 3.55
C LEU A 19 30.15 8.15 4.94
N THR A 20 29.33 8.02 5.98
CA THR A 20 29.82 7.91 7.35
C THR A 20 30.64 6.64 7.58
N VAL A 21 30.23 5.51 6.99
CA VAL A 21 31.02 4.26 7.05
C VAL A 21 32.37 4.45 6.39
N HIS A 22 32.43 5.04 5.21
CA HIS A 22 33.68 5.33 4.51
C HIS A 22 34.58 6.29 5.30
N ASP A 23 34.02 7.32 5.93
CA ASP A 23 34.77 8.24 6.80
C ASP A 23 35.37 7.49 8.01
N ILE A 24 34.56 6.66 8.68
CA ILE A 24 35.06 5.85 9.82
C ILE A 24 36.19 4.91 9.39
N LEU A 25 36.04 4.24 8.23
CA LEU A 25 37.06 3.36 7.69
C LEU A 25 38.33 4.12 7.33
N ALA A 26 38.23 5.29 6.70
CA ALA A 26 39.37 6.12 6.34
C ALA A 26 40.17 6.56 7.58
N TYR A 27 39.47 6.97 8.65
CA TYR A 27 40.11 7.33 9.91
C TYR A 27 40.75 6.11 10.60
N ALA A 28 40.07 4.97 10.63
CA ALA A 28 40.59 3.76 11.26
C ALA A 28 41.85 3.24 10.56
N LEU A 29 41.86 3.28 9.21
CA LEU A 29 43.04 2.88 8.41
C LEU A 29 44.20 3.88 8.57
N ALA A 30 43.93 5.17 8.71
CA ALA A 30 44.97 6.17 8.98
C ALA A 30 45.61 5.99 10.36
N ASP A 31 44.80 5.72 11.39
CA ASP A 31 45.29 5.47 12.75
C ASP A 31 46.11 4.18 12.84
N SER A 32 45.73 3.11 12.15
CA SER A 32 46.48 1.86 12.11
C SER A 32 47.85 2.00 11.45
N GLN A 33 48.01 2.91 10.47
CA GLN A 33 49.30 3.23 9.86
C GLN A 33 50.25 4.00 10.82
N HIS A 34 49.71 4.78 11.77
CA HIS A 34 50.50 5.50 12.75
C HIS A 34 50.98 4.62 13.92
N ILE A 35 50.30 3.49 14.20
CA ILE A 35 50.64 2.55 15.26
C ILE A 35 51.69 1.52 14.78
N GLY A 36 51.86 1.35 13.46
CA GLY A 36 52.68 0.33 12.82
C GLY A 36 54.22 0.58 12.78
N ASP A 37 54.79 1.45 13.60
CA ASP A 37 56.24 1.67 13.69
C ASP A 37 56.97 0.65 14.63
N GLY A 38 56.30 -0.46 14.97
CA GLY A 38 56.84 -1.59 15.73
C GLY A 38 56.59 -2.92 14.99
N GLY A 39 57.44 -3.22 14.04
CA GLY A 39 57.44 -4.32 13.09
C GLY A 39 56.80 -5.63 13.52
N ASP A 40 55.86 -6.07 12.69
CA ASP A 40 55.68 -7.48 12.33
C ASP A 40 55.44 -7.58 10.82
N GLU A 41 56.26 -8.40 10.16
CA GLU A 41 56.42 -8.51 8.70
C GLU A 41 55.22 -9.17 7.98
N THR A 42 54.06 -9.34 8.60
CA THR A 42 52.94 -10.05 8.00
C THR A 42 51.90 -9.15 7.31
N GLY A 43 52.12 -7.85 7.13
CA GLY A 43 51.34 -6.98 6.22
C GLY A 43 49.80 -7.05 6.33
N GLN A 44 49.25 -7.68 7.34
CA GLN A 44 47.82 -7.73 7.61
C GLN A 44 47.45 -6.57 8.50
N THR A 45 46.83 -5.58 7.94
CA THR A 45 46.14 -4.51 8.68
C THR A 45 45.09 -5.17 9.59
N GLU A 46 45.33 -5.21 10.90
CA GLU A 46 44.34 -5.74 11.84
C GLU A 46 43.03 -4.98 11.69
N CYS A 47 41.96 -5.72 11.46
CA CYS A 47 40.63 -5.15 11.31
C CYS A 47 40.13 -4.68 12.67
N CYS A 48 40.21 -3.39 12.93
CA CYS A 48 39.93 -2.77 14.25
C CYS A 48 38.49 -3.01 14.79
N PHE A 49 37.53 -3.40 13.94
CA PHE A 49 36.12 -3.50 14.32
C PHE A 49 35.49 -4.88 14.09
N LEU A 50 36.29 -5.86 13.65
CA LEU A 50 35.83 -7.24 13.43
C LEU A 50 36.20 -8.09 14.66
N ASN A 51 35.23 -8.70 15.31
CA ASN A 51 35.39 -9.53 16.51
C ASN A 51 35.30 -11.05 16.19
N MET A 52 35.40 -11.44 14.93
CA MET A 52 35.39 -12.84 14.49
C MET A 52 36.53 -13.09 13.50
N GLU A 53 36.88 -14.35 13.28
CA GLU A 53 37.87 -14.72 12.27
C GLU A 53 37.32 -14.49 10.84
N ARG A 54 38.19 -14.08 9.92
CA ARG A 54 37.79 -13.80 8.52
C ARG A 54 37.26 -15.03 7.80
N GLU A 55 37.76 -16.21 8.17
CA GLU A 55 37.30 -17.47 7.59
C GLU A 55 35.85 -17.78 7.93
N ASP A 56 35.42 -17.44 9.15
CA ASP A 56 34.02 -17.61 9.59
C ASP A 56 33.08 -16.56 8.99
N LEU A 57 33.60 -15.39 8.63
CA LEU A 57 32.82 -14.33 7.97
C LEU A 57 32.56 -14.61 6.49
N GLN A 58 33.47 -15.30 5.79
CA GLN A 58 33.42 -15.49 4.34
C GLN A 58 32.08 -16.09 3.83
N PRO A 59 31.49 -17.12 4.47
CA PRO A 59 30.20 -17.66 4.03
C PRO A 59 29.02 -16.67 4.14
N HIS A 60 29.15 -15.64 4.97
CA HIS A 60 28.17 -14.57 5.07
C HIS A 60 28.38 -13.53 3.98
N LEU A 61 29.63 -13.16 3.69
CA LEU A 61 29.97 -12.21 2.62
C LEU A 61 29.54 -12.73 1.23
N ASP A 62 29.71 -14.02 0.97
CA ASP A 62 29.33 -14.65 -0.30
C ASP A 62 27.81 -14.60 -0.59
N ARG A 63 26.98 -14.30 0.43
CA ARG A 63 25.52 -14.18 0.33
C ARG A 63 25.02 -12.75 0.26
N VAL A 64 25.89 -11.77 0.48
CA VAL A 64 25.55 -10.35 0.43
C VAL A 64 25.45 -9.91 -1.02
N GLU A 65 24.34 -9.24 -1.36
CA GLU A 65 24.08 -8.75 -2.72
C GLU A 65 24.75 -7.40 -3.00
N ASP A 66 24.85 -6.52 -1.99
CA ASP A 66 25.50 -5.20 -2.09
C ASP A 66 27.01 -5.36 -1.90
N THR A 67 27.79 -5.13 -2.97
CA THR A 67 29.25 -5.29 -2.97
C THR A 67 29.96 -4.32 -2.02
N GLU A 68 29.48 -3.07 -1.91
CA GLU A 68 30.03 -2.08 -0.98
C GLU A 68 29.79 -2.51 0.48
N LEU A 69 28.63 -3.12 0.77
CA LEU A 69 28.34 -3.67 2.09
C LEU A 69 29.28 -4.82 2.43
N ALA A 70 29.52 -5.74 1.49
CA ALA A 70 30.45 -6.86 1.68
C ALA A 70 31.87 -6.38 2.01
N GLU A 71 32.35 -5.34 1.30
CA GLU A 71 33.65 -4.72 1.56
C GLU A 71 33.71 -4.10 2.96
N CYS A 72 32.68 -3.38 3.39
CA CYS A 72 32.63 -2.76 4.71
C CYS A 72 32.57 -3.79 5.85
N LEU A 73 31.79 -4.87 5.65
CA LEU A 73 31.67 -5.97 6.61
C LEU A 73 33.01 -6.67 6.88
N ALA A 74 33.88 -6.78 5.87
CA ALA A 74 35.23 -7.35 6.02
C ALA A 74 36.10 -6.58 7.03
N TYR A 75 35.75 -5.33 7.33
CA TYR A 75 36.41 -4.50 8.36
C TYR A 75 35.63 -4.41 9.68
N GLY A 76 34.50 -5.13 9.81
CA GLY A 76 33.66 -5.13 11.01
C GLY A 76 32.73 -3.93 11.14
N ILE A 77 32.46 -3.22 10.03
CA ILE A 77 31.53 -2.09 9.97
C ILE A 77 30.44 -2.39 8.96
N ALA A 78 29.20 -2.05 9.28
CA ALA A 78 28.06 -2.17 8.36
C ALA A 78 27.32 -0.86 8.19
N PHE A 79 26.73 -0.64 7.04
CA PHE A 79 25.64 0.33 6.88
C PHE A 79 24.30 -0.40 6.79
N TYR A 80 23.26 0.28 7.28
CA TYR A 80 21.90 -0.27 7.31
C TYR A 80 20.89 0.80 6.90
N HIS A 81 20.11 0.50 5.88
CA HIS A 81 19.07 1.42 5.39
C HIS A 81 17.94 0.66 4.68
N GLU A 82 16.84 1.33 4.46
CA GLU A 82 15.61 0.80 3.86
C GLU A 82 15.80 0.24 2.44
N GLY A 83 16.79 0.72 1.71
CA GLY A 83 17.08 0.28 0.35
C GLY A 83 17.94 -0.99 0.23
N LEU A 84 18.39 -1.59 1.34
CA LEU A 84 19.06 -2.90 1.33
C LEU A 84 18.06 -4.03 1.09
N SER A 85 18.52 -5.12 0.47
CA SER A 85 17.72 -6.34 0.32
C SER A 85 17.31 -6.92 1.68
N LYS A 86 16.21 -7.67 1.73
CA LYS A 86 15.81 -8.36 2.97
C LYS A 86 16.87 -9.38 3.43
N GLY A 87 17.62 -9.97 2.48
CA GLY A 87 18.72 -10.87 2.75
C GLY A 87 19.87 -10.16 3.46
N ASP A 88 20.36 -9.07 2.88
CA ASP A 88 21.44 -8.27 3.42
C ASP A 88 21.13 -7.71 4.79
N ARG A 89 19.92 -7.16 4.98
CA ARG A 89 19.47 -6.67 6.28
C ARG A 89 19.55 -7.74 7.38
N ARG A 90 19.06 -8.95 7.11
CA ARG A 90 19.10 -10.08 8.05
C ARG A 90 20.54 -10.54 8.37
N ILE A 91 21.43 -10.49 7.37
CA ILE A 91 22.85 -10.84 7.57
C ILE A 91 23.48 -9.82 8.52
N VAL A 92 23.33 -8.52 8.25
CA VAL A 92 23.86 -7.43 9.09
C VAL A 92 23.31 -7.52 10.50
N GLU A 93 22.00 -7.68 10.68
CA GLU A 93 21.34 -7.82 11.99
C GLU A 93 21.91 -9.00 12.80
N ARG A 94 22.10 -10.14 12.16
CA ARG A 94 22.68 -11.33 12.81
C ARG A 94 24.12 -11.13 13.22
N LEU A 95 24.96 -10.57 12.34
CA LEU A 95 26.37 -10.32 12.64
C LEU A 95 26.54 -9.30 13.74
N PHE A 96 25.71 -8.24 13.76
CA PHE A 96 25.75 -7.23 14.79
C PHE A 96 25.25 -7.75 16.14
N ASN A 97 24.12 -8.47 16.17
CA ASN A 97 23.59 -9.05 17.41
C ASN A 97 24.49 -10.16 17.97
N ALA A 98 25.22 -10.88 17.12
CA ALA A 98 26.22 -11.85 17.55
C ALA A 98 27.51 -11.18 18.06
N GLY A 99 27.66 -9.85 17.91
CA GLY A 99 28.88 -9.13 18.29
C GLY A 99 30.06 -9.37 17.32
N ALA A 100 29.82 -10.00 16.17
CA ALA A 100 30.84 -10.26 15.16
C ALA A 100 31.37 -8.98 14.52
N ILE A 101 30.48 -8.03 14.24
CA ILE A 101 30.80 -6.68 13.79
C ILE A 101 30.52 -5.67 14.89
N GLN A 102 31.42 -4.70 15.07
CA GLN A 102 31.34 -3.76 16.17
C GLN A 102 30.51 -2.52 15.84
N VAL A 103 30.54 -2.03 14.60
CA VAL A 103 29.93 -0.74 14.23
C VAL A 103 28.86 -0.94 13.18
N MET A 104 27.68 -0.37 13.43
CA MET A 104 26.59 -0.28 12.46
C MET A 104 26.16 1.17 12.29
N VAL A 105 26.08 1.65 11.05
CA VAL A 105 25.55 2.98 10.72
C VAL A 105 24.19 2.83 10.07
N ALA A 106 23.14 3.29 10.75
CA ALA A 106 21.75 3.13 10.33
C ALA A 106 21.10 4.46 9.92
N SER A 107 20.21 4.42 8.93
CA SER A 107 19.39 5.57 8.57
C SER A 107 18.28 5.80 9.60
N LYS A 108 17.85 7.06 9.76
CA LYS A 108 16.71 7.45 10.60
C LYS A 108 15.47 6.63 10.30
N ASP A 109 15.18 6.40 9.00
CA ASP A 109 13.95 5.78 8.54
C ASP A 109 13.82 4.29 8.94
N THR A 110 14.94 3.67 9.34
CA THR A 110 14.96 2.27 9.80
C THR A 110 14.78 2.09 11.31
N VAL A 111 14.73 3.15 12.10
CA VAL A 111 14.77 3.09 13.57
C VAL A 111 13.68 2.18 14.18
N TRP A 112 12.45 2.25 13.64
CA TRP A 112 11.31 1.48 14.16
C TRP A 112 11.33 0.01 13.75
N SER A 113 11.99 -0.33 12.64
CA SER A 113 12.09 -1.70 12.13
C SER A 113 13.38 -2.42 12.52
N LEU A 114 14.36 -1.72 13.10
CA LEU A 114 15.69 -2.24 13.42
C LEU A 114 15.68 -3.05 14.73
N PRO A 115 15.84 -4.40 14.70
CA PRO A 115 15.74 -5.25 15.89
C PRO A 115 17.10 -5.46 16.55
N VAL A 116 17.87 -4.38 16.76
CA VAL A 116 19.20 -4.46 17.37
C VAL A 116 19.33 -3.60 18.62
N GLN A 117 20.29 -3.96 19.47
CA GLN A 117 20.65 -3.24 20.69
C GLN A 117 22.15 -2.96 20.68
N ALA A 118 22.56 -1.86 21.32
CA ALA A 118 23.95 -1.44 21.36
C ALA A 118 24.36 -0.99 22.76
N HIS A 119 25.68 -1.03 23.01
CA HIS A 119 26.29 -0.43 24.20
C HIS A 119 26.45 1.09 24.04
N LEU A 120 26.87 1.53 22.86
CA LEU A 120 27.01 2.94 22.51
C LEU A 120 26.08 3.28 21.34
N VAL A 121 25.25 4.30 21.52
CA VAL A 121 24.41 4.87 20.47
C VAL A 121 24.82 6.30 20.19
N LEU A 122 25.11 6.62 18.93
CA LEU A 122 25.47 7.94 18.47
C LEU A 122 24.42 8.48 17.50
N LEU A 123 23.84 9.63 17.81
CA LEU A 123 22.98 10.38 16.88
C LEU A 123 23.79 11.53 16.29
N LEU A 124 24.27 11.38 15.05
CA LEU A 124 25.17 12.37 14.42
C LEU A 124 24.44 13.64 13.98
N SER A 125 23.13 13.57 13.79
CA SER A 125 22.27 14.73 13.53
C SER A 125 20.90 14.47 14.15
N LEU A 126 20.20 15.54 14.50
CA LEU A 126 18.81 15.51 14.96
C LEU A 126 17.88 16.26 14.00
N GLN A 127 18.34 16.52 12.79
CA GLN A 127 17.57 17.20 11.74
C GLN A 127 17.54 16.38 10.46
N THR A 128 16.40 16.40 9.78
CA THR A 128 16.20 15.85 8.44
C THR A 128 15.73 16.95 7.51
N TYR A 129 16.00 16.80 6.23
CA TYR A 129 15.52 17.74 5.21
C TYR A 129 14.07 17.41 4.84
N GLU A 130 13.18 18.40 4.95
CA GLU A 130 11.79 18.30 4.51
C GLU A 130 11.66 18.87 3.10
N GLY A 131 11.38 18.01 2.13
CA GLY A 131 11.35 18.38 0.71
C GLY A 131 10.18 19.30 0.36
N ARG A 132 9.05 19.22 1.06
CA ARG A 132 7.87 20.06 0.81
C ARG A 132 8.10 21.51 1.23
N GLU A 133 8.76 21.70 2.38
CA GLU A 133 9.00 23.01 2.97
C GLU A 133 10.39 23.57 2.63
N HIS A 134 11.20 22.81 1.88
CA HIS A 134 12.58 23.16 1.50
C HIS A 134 13.45 23.60 2.68
N ARG A 135 13.26 23.00 3.86
CA ARG A 135 14.01 23.33 5.08
C ARG A 135 14.42 22.09 5.87
N TYR A 136 15.39 22.27 6.75
CA TYR A 136 15.73 21.27 7.76
C TYR A 136 14.77 21.37 8.93
N VAL A 137 14.15 20.24 9.30
CA VAL A 137 13.27 20.10 10.46
C VAL A 137 13.89 19.16 11.49
N ASP A 138 13.63 19.41 12.78
CA ASP A 138 14.09 18.51 13.83
C ASP A 138 13.39 17.16 13.72
N TYR A 139 14.07 16.09 14.13
CA TYR A 139 13.43 14.77 14.26
C TYR A 139 12.22 14.83 15.18
N ALA A 140 11.22 14.01 14.91
CA ALA A 140 10.19 13.75 15.88
C ALA A 140 10.83 13.26 17.18
N LEU A 141 10.38 13.77 18.32
CA LEU A 141 10.93 13.36 19.62
C LEU A 141 10.78 11.86 19.87
N THR A 142 9.73 11.26 19.33
CA THR A 142 9.49 9.81 19.36
C THR A 142 10.60 9.02 18.65
N ASP A 143 11.03 9.48 17.46
CA ASP A 143 12.12 8.84 16.71
C ASP A 143 13.44 8.95 17.50
N MET A 144 13.72 10.14 18.04
CA MET A 144 14.91 10.33 18.88
C MET A 144 14.89 9.43 20.11
N LEU A 145 13.75 9.31 20.80
CA LEU A 145 13.63 8.46 21.98
C LEU A 145 13.75 6.98 21.63
N GLU A 146 13.22 6.55 20.48
CA GLU A 146 13.41 5.17 20.01
C GLU A 146 14.88 4.88 19.70
N MET A 147 15.60 5.82 19.07
CA MET A 147 17.05 5.71 18.85
C MET A 147 17.81 5.60 20.19
N VAL A 148 17.47 6.44 21.15
CA VAL A 148 18.06 6.38 22.50
C VAL A 148 17.73 5.05 23.18
N GLY A 149 16.52 4.53 22.97
CA GLY A 149 16.05 3.24 23.51
C GLY A 149 16.82 2.02 22.99
N LYS A 150 17.57 2.13 21.87
CA LYS A 150 18.47 1.06 21.43
C LYS A 150 19.72 0.90 22.30
N CYS A 151 19.99 1.87 23.20
CA CYS A 151 21.14 1.91 24.10
C CYS A 151 20.87 1.13 25.39
N VAL A 152 20.85 -0.21 25.33
CA VAL A 152 20.46 -1.08 26.46
C VAL A 152 21.47 -2.16 26.82
N LEU A 153 22.57 -2.32 26.07
CA LEU A 153 23.62 -3.28 26.41
C LEU A 153 24.62 -2.66 27.41
N PRO A 154 24.59 -3.07 28.69
CA PRO A 154 25.50 -2.53 29.68
C PRO A 154 26.93 -3.10 29.52
N ASP A 155 27.93 -2.32 29.89
CA ASP A 155 29.30 -2.79 30.13
C ASP A 155 29.41 -3.60 31.44
N GLU A 156 30.62 -4.06 31.77
CA GLU A 156 30.90 -4.77 33.03
C GLU A 156 30.57 -3.94 34.28
N GLN A 157 30.45 -2.62 34.13
CA GLN A 157 30.07 -1.69 35.19
C GLN A 157 28.57 -1.36 35.20
N GLY A 158 27.78 -2.04 34.37
CA GLY A 158 26.35 -1.81 34.26
C GLY A 158 25.97 -0.50 33.54
N ARG A 159 26.84 0.04 32.65
CA ARG A 159 26.62 1.30 31.96
C ARG A 159 26.52 1.09 30.45
N SER A 160 25.54 1.72 29.85
CA SER A 160 25.47 1.98 28.41
C SER A 160 25.48 3.49 28.15
N ARG A 161 25.83 3.92 26.94
CA ARG A 161 26.03 5.35 26.65
C ARG A 161 25.29 5.74 25.37
N CYS A 162 24.60 6.88 25.44
CA CYS A 162 24.02 7.50 24.26
C CYS A 162 24.57 8.94 24.11
N MET A 163 24.98 9.30 22.91
CA MET A 163 25.50 10.64 22.60
C MET A 163 24.64 11.27 21.48
N LEU A 164 24.08 12.44 21.77
CA LEU A 164 23.32 13.24 20.84
C LEU A 164 24.16 14.43 20.37
N LEU A 165 24.45 14.49 19.06
CA LEU A 165 25.11 15.63 18.45
C LEU A 165 24.03 16.56 17.89
N CYS A 166 23.89 17.73 18.49
CA CYS A 166 22.91 18.73 18.12
C CYS A 166 23.51 20.15 18.14
N GLN A 167 22.79 21.07 17.52
CA GLN A 167 23.16 22.50 17.60
C GLN A 167 23.10 23.00 19.06
N ALA A 168 24.01 23.89 19.43
CA ALA A 168 24.14 24.40 20.81
C ALA A 168 22.84 25.02 21.34
N ASN A 169 22.08 25.71 20.51
CA ASN A 169 20.80 26.32 20.86
C ASN A 169 19.68 25.29 21.16
N ARG A 170 19.79 24.06 20.65
CA ARG A 170 18.84 22.97 20.89
C ARG A 170 19.21 22.08 22.09
N LYS A 171 20.39 22.21 22.63
CA LYS A 171 20.87 21.37 23.75
C LYS A 171 19.92 21.34 24.94
N ASN A 172 19.44 22.51 25.37
CA ASN A 172 18.53 22.60 26.53
C ASN A 172 17.14 21.98 26.23
N TYR A 173 16.66 22.10 25.00
CA TYR A 173 15.43 21.48 24.56
C TYR A 173 15.49 19.95 24.69
N PHE A 174 16.48 19.30 24.08
CA PHE A 174 16.62 17.85 24.18
C PHE A 174 16.91 17.37 25.59
N LYS A 175 17.74 18.12 26.36
CA LYS A 175 18.01 17.80 27.75
C LYS A 175 16.76 17.80 28.63
N LYS A 176 15.83 18.73 28.38
CA LYS A 176 14.57 18.80 29.12
C LYS A 176 13.73 17.56 28.86
N PHE A 177 13.55 17.14 27.60
CA PHE A 177 12.75 15.95 27.25
C PHE A 177 13.35 14.63 27.72
N LEU A 178 14.67 14.53 27.80
CA LEU A 178 15.35 13.35 28.37
C LEU A 178 15.18 13.24 29.88
N ALA A 179 15.06 14.38 30.57
CA ALA A 179 14.97 14.42 32.03
C ALA A 179 13.52 14.38 32.55
N GLU A 180 12.60 15.06 31.89
CA GLU A 180 11.23 15.29 32.40
C GLU A 180 10.18 14.37 31.76
N GLY A 181 10.56 13.58 30.76
CA GLY A 181 9.63 12.77 29.96
C GLY A 181 8.77 13.60 29.01
N LEU A 182 8.17 12.93 28.03
CA LEU A 182 7.29 13.57 27.05
C LEU A 182 5.87 13.71 27.62
N PRO A 183 5.27 14.91 27.60
CA PRO A 183 3.84 15.02 27.75
C PRO A 183 3.17 14.41 26.51
N VAL A 184 2.49 13.28 26.71
CA VAL A 184 1.73 12.64 25.63
C VAL A 184 0.43 13.43 25.43
N GLU A 185 0.23 13.98 24.24
CA GLU A 185 -1.00 14.64 23.82
C GLU A 185 -1.74 13.81 22.79
N SER A 186 -3.07 13.95 22.76
CA SER A 186 -3.89 13.25 21.77
C SER A 186 -3.84 13.96 20.43
N ARG A 187 -3.78 13.21 19.34
CA ARG A 187 -3.95 13.71 17.98
C ARG A 187 -5.36 13.51 17.44
N LEU A 188 -6.30 13.09 18.29
CA LEU A 188 -7.66 12.79 17.86
C LEU A 188 -8.32 13.99 17.16
N GLY A 189 -8.01 15.22 17.55
CA GLY A 189 -8.56 16.42 16.91
C GLY A 189 -8.30 16.52 15.40
N THR A 190 -7.23 15.88 14.90
CA THR A 190 -6.92 15.83 13.45
C THR A 190 -7.70 14.75 12.71
N TYR A 191 -8.20 13.74 13.43
CA TYR A 191 -8.87 12.56 12.88
C TYR A 191 -10.27 12.36 13.43
N THR A 192 -10.87 13.43 13.99
CA THR A 192 -12.20 13.36 14.64
C THR A 192 -13.27 12.94 13.65
N GLN A 193 -13.17 13.38 12.39
CA GLN A 193 -14.11 13.06 11.34
C GLN A 193 -14.13 11.55 11.06
N ASP A 194 -12.97 10.95 10.78
CA ASP A 194 -12.88 9.52 10.50
C ASP A 194 -13.27 8.68 11.72
N PHE A 195 -12.91 9.14 12.94
CA PHE A 195 -13.29 8.50 14.19
C PHE A 195 -14.81 8.52 14.40
N LEU A 196 -15.46 9.69 14.32
CA LEU A 196 -16.91 9.79 14.51
C LEU A 196 -17.69 9.08 13.39
N ASN A 197 -17.22 9.15 12.13
CA ASN A 197 -17.83 8.39 11.05
C ASN A 197 -17.85 6.87 11.35
N ALA A 198 -16.73 6.31 11.81
CA ALA A 198 -16.66 4.90 12.17
C ALA A 198 -17.61 4.53 13.33
N GLU A 199 -17.72 5.38 14.35
CA GLU A 199 -18.61 5.17 15.49
C GLU A 199 -20.09 5.30 15.13
N ILE A 200 -20.43 6.19 14.19
CA ILE A 200 -21.78 6.33 13.64
C ILE A 200 -22.15 5.11 12.80
N VAL A 201 -21.23 4.63 11.94
CA VAL A 201 -21.45 3.40 11.15
C VAL A 201 -21.62 2.18 12.05
N ALA A 202 -20.85 2.09 13.15
CA ALA A 202 -20.98 1.05 14.15
C ALA A 202 -22.25 1.20 15.04
N ARG A 203 -22.99 2.30 14.87
CA ARG A 203 -24.17 2.67 15.69
C ARG A 203 -23.87 2.84 17.18
N THR A 204 -22.63 3.11 17.53
CA THR A 204 -22.22 3.52 18.89
C THR A 204 -22.67 4.95 19.16
N VAL A 205 -22.64 5.80 18.14
CA VAL A 205 -23.13 7.17 18.14
C VAL A 205 -24.36 7.23 17.24
N GLN A 206 -25.48 7.70 17.80
CA GLN A 206 -26.77 7.82 17.10
C GLN A 206 -27.31 9.24 17.12
N ASP A 207 -26.74 10.12 17.95
CA ASP A 207 -27.12 11.51 18.08
C ASP A 207 -25.92 12.40 18.42
N LYS A 208 -26.10 13.71 18.32
CA LYS A 208 -25.05 14.70 18.64
C LYS A 208 -24.55 14.60 20.07
N GLN A 209 -25.45 14.29 21.05
CA GLN A 209 -25.05 14.12 22.44
C GLN A 209 -24.16 12.90 22.64
N GLY A 210 -24.47 11.76 22.01
CA GLY A 210 -23.66 10.56 22.02
C GLY A 210 -22.27 10.79 21.42
N ALA A 211 -22.16 11.66 20.39
CA ALA A 211 -20.88 12.07 19.82
C ALA A 211 -20.03 12.88 20.83
N VAL A 212 -20.63 13.75 21.62
CA VAL A 212 -19.92 14.45 22.70
C VAL A 212 -19.54 13.47 23.81
N ASP A 213 -20.43 12.57 24.17
CA ASP A 213 -20.21 11.61 25.25
C ASP A 213 -19.05 10.66 24.95
N ILE A 214 -18.95 10.14 23.72
CA ILE A 214 -17.85 9.25 23.35
C ILE A 214 -16.49 9.97 23.40
N LEU A 215 -16.43 11.26 23.06
CA LEU A 215 -15.21 12.04 23.18
C LEU A 215 -14.73 12.17 24.63
N THR A 216 -15.63 12.15 25.61
CA THR A 216 -15.27 12.22 27.04
C THR A 216 -14.50 10.99 27.52
N TRP A 217 -14.53 9.87 26.80
CA TRP A 217 -13.83 8.63 27.12
C TRP A 217 -12.41 8.59 26.56
N THR A 218 -12.04 9.60 25.76
CA THR A 218 -10.76 9.65 25.05
C THR A 218 -9.62 10.26 25.86
N LEU A 219 -8.39 10.01 25.44
CA LEU A 219 -7.19 10.67 25.98
C LEU A 219 -7.30 12.19 25.79
N MET A 220 -7.87 12.67 24.68
CA MET A 220 -8.04 14.10 24.41
C MET A 220 -8.79 14.80 25.56
N TYR A 221 -9.92 14.26 25.97
CA TYR A 221 -10.70 14.83 27.08
C TYR A 221 -9.91 14.86 28.39
N ARG A 222 -9.14 13.81 28.69
CA ARG A 222 -8.30 13.77 29.91
C ARG A 222 -7.14 14.75 29.88
N ARG A 223 -6.70 15.15 28.68
CA ARG A 223 -5.60 16.11 28.50
C ARG A 223 -6.08 17.55 28.44
N LEU A 224 -7.31 17.82 27.98
CA LEU A 224 -7.89 19.16 27.87
C LEU A 224 -7.74 20.01 29.14
N PRO A 225 -8.11 19.55 30.36
CA PRO A 225 -7.93 20.35 31.58
C PRO A 225 -6.47 20.60 31.94
N LYS A 226 -5.54 19.72 31.51
CA LYS A 226 -4.12 19.80 31.82
C LYS A 226 -3.36 20.72 30.88
N ASN A 227 -3.69 20.67 29.60
CA ASN A 227 -3.03 21.45 28.55
C ASN A 227 -4.02 21.94 27.47
N PRO A 228 -4.95 22.84 27.81
CA PRO A 228 -5.99 23.30 26.89
C PRO A 228 -5.42 23.98 25.64
N GLN A 229 -4.29 24.67 25.75
CA GLN A 229 -3.67 25.39 24.65
C GLN A 229 -3.19 24.44 23.51
N ALA A 230 -2.84 23.19 23.82
CA ALA A 230 -2.45 22.22 22.80
C ALA A 230 -3.61 21.86 21.86
N TYR A 231 -4.85 22.08 22.31
CA TYR A 231 -6.07 21.75 21.58
C TYR A 231 -6.84 23.00 21.09
N GLY A 232 -6.32 24.20 21.36
CA GLY A 232 -7.02 25.44 21.05
C GLY A 232 -8.17 25.80 22.00
N CYS A 233 -8.35 25.05 23.10
CA CYS A 233 -9.37 25.34 24.11
C CYS A 233 -8.99 26.57 24.94
N GLN A 234 -9.94 27.50 25.14
CA GLN A 234 -9.69 28.80 25.74
C GLN A 234 -9.54 28.77 27.27
N GLY A 235 -10.03 27.71 27.95
CA GLY A 235 -10.02 27.61 29.39
C GLY A 235 -9.92 26.19 29.94
N ARG A 236 -9.84 26.08 31.28
CA ARG A 236 -9.77 24.78 31.99
C ARG A 236 -11.07 24.41 32.67
N ASP A 237 -12.01 25.34 32.69
CA ASP A 237 -13.27 25.16 33.38
C ASP A 237 -14.17 24.21 32.58
N ILE A 238 -15.05 23.53 33.29
CA ILE A 238 -15.99 22.54 32.70
C ILE A 238 -16.82 23.15 31.56
N GLN A 239 -17.20 24.41 31.70
CA GLN A 239 -17.96 25.12 30.70
C GLN A 239 -17.16 25.32 29.41
N HIS A 240 -15.91 25.84 29.48
CA HIS A 240 -15.06 26.01 28.30
C HIS A 240 -14.74 24.70 27.61
N ILE A 241 -14.58 23.61 28.37
CA ILE A 241 -14.35 22.28 27.82
C ILE A 241 -15.60 21.75 27.14
N GLY A 242 -16.79 21.96 27.75
CA GLY A 242 -18.06 21.58 27.16
C GLY A 242 -18.33 22.33 25.85
N ASP A 243 -18.16 23.66 25.87
CA ASP A 243 -18.31 24.50 24.66
C ASP A 243 -17.36 24.05 23.54
N PHE A 244 -16.10 23.79 23.88
CA PHE A 244 -15.09 23.30 22.92
C PHE A 244 -15.50 21.95 22.30
N LEU A 245 -15.96 20.97 23.10
CA LEU A 245 -16.39 19.68 22.61
C LEU A 245 -17.64 19.77 21.73
N SER A 246 -18.59 20.60 22.12
CA SER A 246 -19.80 20.82 21.34
C SER A 246 -19.48 21.45 19.98
N GLU A 247 -18.64 22.49 19.97
CA GLU A 247 -18.17 23.12 18.73
C GLU A 247 -17.38 22.13 17.84
N LEU A 248 -16.51 21.32 18.43
CA LEU A 248 -15.75 20.30 17.69
C LEU A 248 -16.68 19.27 17.05
N VAL A 249 -17.68 18.77 17.79
CA VAL A 249 -18.66 17.80 17.29
C VAL A 249 -19.50 18.41 16.19
N GLU A 250 -20.03 19.63 16.39
CA GLU A 250 -20.87 20.29 15.41
C GLU A 250 -20.13 20.52 14.09
N ASN A 251 -18.90 21.04 14.15
CA ASN A 251 -18.06 21.22 12.96
C ASN A 251 -17.77 19.88 12.27
N THR A 252 -17.41 18.84 13.04
CA THR A 252 -17.10 17.51 12.51
C THR A 252 -18.30 16.86 11.83
N LEU A 253 -19.47 16.89 12.46
CA LEU A 253 -20.70 16.33 11.89
C LEU A 253 -21.16 17.12 10.66
N GLY A 254 -21.00 18.46 10.67
CA GLY A 254 -21.29 19.29 9.50
C GLY A 254 -20.39 18.96 8.30
N GLU A 255 -19.10 18.69 8.51
CA GLU A 255 -18.17 18.25 7.45
C GLU A 255 -18.54 16.86 6.92
N LEU A 256 -18.92 15.92 7.81
CA LEU A 256 -19.35 14.57 7.42
C LEU A 256 -20.71 14.59 6.68
N GLU A 257 -21.62 15.47 7.03
CA GLU A 257 -22.89 15.67 6.31
C GLU A 257 -22.64 16.27 4.92
N GLN A 258 -21.81 17.29 4.84
CA GLN A 258 -21.44 17.93 3.56
C GLN A 258 -20.79 16.93 2.58
N SER A 259 -19.96 16.01 3.09
CA SER A 259 -19.34 14.92 2.31
C SER A 259 -20.29 13.75 2.05
N LYS A 260 -21.55 13.83 2.48
CA LYS A 260 -22.57 12.76 2.37
C LYS A 260 -22.14 11.43 2.99
N CYS A 261 -21.30 11.48 4.01
CA CYS A 261 -20.94 10.31 4.82
C CYS A 261 -22.03 9.96 5.83
N ILE A 262 -22.74 10.97 6.34
CA ILE A 262 -23.86 10.84 7.30
C ILE A 262 -25.03 11.70 6.87
N ALA A 263 -26.20 11.44 7.44
CA ALA A 263 -27.36 12.34 7.44
C ALA A 263 -27.66 12.77 8.87
N ILE A 264 -28.10 14.02 9.02
CA ILE A 264 -28.58 14.60 10.30
C ILE A 264 -30.09 14.82 10.19
N GLU A 265 -30.85 14.13 11.04
CA GLU A 265 -32.32 14.22 11.09
C GLU A 265 -32.74 15.02 12.33
N ASP A 266 -33.78 15.85 12.20
CA ASP A 266 -34.32 16.68 13.27
C ASP A 266 -33.26 17.51 14.05
N ASP A 267 -32.14 17.85 13.40
CA ASP A 267 -30.98 18.56 13.96
C ASP A 267 -30.30 17.87 15.16
N MET A 268 -30.62 16.61 15.43
CA MET A 268 -30.11 15.83 16.57
C MET A 268 -29.63 14.44 16.19
N ASP A 269 -30.46 13.67 15.50
CA ASP A 269 -30.20 12.29 15.22
C ASP A 269 -29.24 12.16 14.02
N VAL A 270 -28.28 11.24 14.11
CA VAL A 270 -27.28 10.98 13.07
C VAL A 270 -27.40 9.56 12.56
N SER A 271 -27.42 9.41 11.25
CA SER A 271 -27.47 8.12 10.57
C SER A 271 -26.36 7.99 9.51
N PRO A 272 -25.75 6.79 9.35
CA PRO A 272 -24.70 6.59 8.36
C PRO A 272 -25.30 6.51 6.96
N LEU A 273 -24.68 7.21 6.01
CA LEU A 273 -24.94 7.05 4.58
C LEU A 273 -23.93 6.10 3.94
N ASN A 274 -24.23 5.68 2.71
CA ASN A 274 -23.42 4.68 2.00
C ASN A 274 -21.94 5.08 1.86
N LEU A 275 -21.63 6.36 1.59
CA LEU A 275 -20.25 6.83 1.49
C LEU A 275 -19.50 6.71 2.83
N GLY A 276 -20.16 7.02 3.95
CA GLY A 276 -19.59 6.84 5.27
C GLY A 276 -19.34 5.36 5.61
N MET A 277 -20.26 4.48 5.19
CA MET A 277 -20.07 3.03 5.34
C MET A 277 -18.88 2.52 4.53
N ILE A 278 -18.68 2.98 3.28
CA ILE A 278 -17.53 2.66 2.45
C ILE A 278 -16.24 3.13 3.10
N ALA A 279 -16.18 4.38 3.57
CA ALA A 279 -15.02 4.93 4.27
C ALA A 279 -14.63 4.09 5.49
N SER A 280 -15.61 3.74 6.32
CA SER A 280 -15.40 2.92 7.52
C SER A 280 -14.99 1.47 7.19
N PHE A 281 -15.63 0.85 6.19
CA PHE A 281 -15.36 -0.54 5.80
C PHE A 281 -13.92 -0.73 5.31
N TYR A 282 -13.43 0.17 4.46
CA TYR A 282 -12.08 0.11 3.93
C TYR A 282 -11.03 0.80 4.81
N ASN A 283 -11.46 1.45 5.90
CA ASN A 283 -10.61 2.30 6.74
C ASN A 283 -9.83 3.33 5.91
N VAL A 284 -10.57 4.01 5.04
CA VAL A 284 -10.11 5.10 4.16
C VAL A 284 -10.67 6.41 4.69
N SER A 285 -9.90 7.49 4.58
CA SER A 285 -10.34 8.80 5.06
C SER A 285 -11.62 9.26 4.36
N TYR A 286 -12.53 9.87 5.11
CA TYR A 286 -13.75 10.47 4.57
C TYR A 286 -13.44 11.50 3.45
N ALA A 287 -12.33 12.24 3.60
CA ALA A 287 -11.90 13.22 2.61
C ALA A 287 -11.53 12.56 1.27
N THR A 288 -10.94 11.37 1.29
CA THR A 288 -10.66 10.60 0.08
C THR A 288 -11.95 10.12 -0.58
N ILE A 289 -12.90 9.63 0.21
CA ILE A 289 -14.22 9.20 -0.31
C ILE A 289 -15.00 10.38 -0.89
N ASP A 290 -14.93 11.56 -0.27
CA ASP A 290 -15.51 12.79 -0.80
C ASP A 290 -14.90 13.18 -2.16
N VAL A 291 -13.57 13.16 -2.28
CA VAL A 291 -12.88 13.39 -3.56
C VAL A 291 -13.31 12.37 -4.61
N PHE A 292 -13.46 11.10 -4.26
CA PHE A 292 -13.94 10.06 -5.17
C PHE A 292 -15.38 10.34 -5.61
N HIS A 293 -16.28 10.65 -4.67
CA HIS A 293 -17.67 10.96 -4.97
C HIS A 293 -17.83 12.16 -5.90
N LEU A 294 -17.04 13.22 -5.68
CA LEU A 294 -17.11 14.44 -6.48
C LEU A 294 -16.43 14.32 -7.86
N SER A 295 -15.39 13.49 -7.99
CA SER A 295 -14.54 13.43 -9.18
C SER A 295 -14.87 12.26 -10.11
N LEU A 296 -15.37 11.14 -9.59
CA LEU A 296 -15.72 9.96 -10.38
C LEU A 296 -17.07 10.18 -11.07
N THR A 297 -17.10 9.91 -12.37
CA THR A 297 -18.29 10.04 -13.20
C THR A 297 -18.44 8.82 -14.11
N GLY A 298 -19.62 8.59 -14.68
CA GLY A 298 -19.87 7.51 -15.65
C GLY A 298 -19.05 7.61 -16.95
N THR A 299 -18.23 8.64 -17.11
CA THR A 299 -17.34 8.84 -18.28
C THR A 299 -15.86 8.87 -17.94
N THR A 300 -15.51 8.69 -16.66
CA THR A 300 -14.11 8.67 -16.20
C THR A 300 -13.36 7.52 -16.87
N LYS A 301 -12.24 7.86 -17.53
CA LYS A 301 -11.36 6.90 -18.21
C LYS A 301 -10.15 6.56 -17.32
N LEU A 302 -9.38 5.55 -17.71
CA LEU A 302 -8.19 5.07 -17.00
C LEU A 302 -7.25 6.19 -16.55
N ARG A 303 -6.92 7.16 -17.42
CA ARG A 303 -6.06 8.31 -17.04
C ARG A 303 -6.66 9.12 -15.89
N GLY A 304 -7.93 9.51 -16.00
CA GLY A 304 -8.62 10.28 -14.97
C GLY A 304 -8.76 9.49 -13.67
N LEU A 305 -9.08 8.20 -13.76
CA LEU A 305 -9.15 7.32 -12.59
C LEU A 305 -7.81 7.23 -11.87
N LEU A 306 -6.71 7.04 -12.59
CA LEU A 306 -5.37 6.97 -12.01
C LEU A 306 -4.98 8.30 -11.34
N GLU A 307 -5.36 9.44 -11.91
CA GLU A 307 -5.16 10.77 -11.33
C GLU A 307 -5.97 10.95 -10.04
N ILE A 308 -7.26 10.56 -10.05
CA ILE A 308 -8.14 10.63 -8.89
C ILE A 308 -7.63 9.73 -7.76
N VAL A 309 -7.28 8.48 -8.04
CA VAL A 309 -6.72 7.56 -7.03
C VAL A 309 -5.40 8.10 -6.47
N ALA A 310 -4.53 8.64 -7.31
CA ALA A 310 -3.27 9.22 -6.85
C ALA A 310 -3.47 10.48 -5.98
N SER A 311 -4.63 11.15 -6.06
CA SER A 311 -4.96 12.32 -5.24
C SER A 311 -5.49 11.99 -3.85
N ALA A 312 -5.64 10.71 -3.51
CA ALA A 312 -6.11 10.25 -2.20
C ALA A 312 -5.25 10.80 -1.05
N SER A 313 -5.87 11.17 0.07
CA SER A 313 -5.20 11.74 1.24
C SER A 313 -4.19 10.78 1.87
N GLU A 314 -4.37 9.48 1.70
CA GLU A 314 -3.46 8.43 2.15
C GLU A 314 -2.05 8.56 1.56
N PHE A 315 -1.92 9.20 0.40
CA PHE A 315 -0.64 9.44 -0.26
C PHE A 315 0.04 10.77 0.12
N GLU A 316 -0.59 11.59 0.95
CA GLU A 316 0.05 12.81 1.47
C GLU A 316 1.34 12.51 2.24
N THR A 317 1.43 11.34 2.86
CA THR A 317 2.60 10.90 3.63
C THR A 317 3.76 10.40 2.78
N VAL A 318 3.60 10.28 1.46
CA VAL A 318 4.69 9.87 0.55
C VAL A 318 5.82 10.90 0.60
N PRO A 319 7.04 10.49 0.98
CA PRO A 319 8.13 11.45 1.21
C PRO A 319 8.62 12.09 -0.10
N ILE A 320 8.92 13.38 -0.04
CA ILE A 320 9.60 14.11 -1.11
C ILE A 320 11.01 14.43 -0.64
N ARG A 321 12.03 13.94 -1.34
CA ARG A 321 13.44 14.07 -0.97
C ARG A 321 14.14 15.18 -1.76
N HIS A 322 15.26 15.64 -1.23
CA HIS A 322 16.06 16.67 -1.88
C HIS A 322 16.59 16.20 -3.25
N HIS A 323 16.43 17.02 -4.30
CA HIS A 323 16.81 16.74 -5.69
C HIS A 323 16.15 15.51 -6.32
N GLU A 324 15.04 15.02 -5.77
CA GLU A 324 14.27 13.91 -6.32
C GLU A 324 13.52 14.31 -7.61
N ASP A 325 13.22 15.59 -7.77
CA ASP A 325 12.55 16.19 -8.93
C ASP A 325 13.25 15.84 -10.26
N VAL A 326 14.59 15.81 -10.27
CA VAL A 326 15.37 15.44 -11.46
C VAL A 326 15.15 13.99 -11.86
N LEU A 327 15.06 13.08 -10.87
CA LEU A 327 14.81 11.66 -11.13
C LEU A 327 13.35 11.44 -11.56
N LEU A 328 12.41 12.05 -10.87
CA LEU A 328 10.98 12.00 -11.21
C LEU A 328 10.70 12.51 -12.61
N ARG A 329 11.37 13.59 -13.04
CA ARG A 329 11.25 14.13 -14.40
C ARG A 329 11.71 13.13 -15.45
N ARG A 330 12.85 12.44 -15.23
CA ARG A 330 13.35 11.41 -16.14
C ARG A 330 12.41 10.21 -16.26
N ILE A 331 11.77 9.82 -15.14
CA ILE A 331 10.78 8.75 -15.14
C ILE A 331 9.51 9.22 -15.86
N TYR A 332 9.05 10.44 -15.55
CA TYR A 332 7.87 11.03 -16.16
C TYR A 332 7.98 11.13 -17.70
N ASP A 333 9.15 11.44 -18.24
CA ASP A 333 9.38 11.47 -19.69
C ASP A 333 9.15 10.10 -20.36
N ARG A 334 9.35 8.99 -19.62
CA ARG A 334 9.23 7.62 -20.12
C ARG A 334 7.83 7.01 -19.97
N VAL A 335 7.00 7.54 -19.08
CA VAL A 335 5.65 7.01 -18.85
C VAL A 335 4.64 7.62 -19.81
N PRO A 336 3.56 6.88 -20.18
CA PRO A 336 2.68 7.28 -21.28
C PRO A 336 1.70 8.40 -20.91
N LEU A 337 1.15 8.39 -19.70
CA LEU A 337 0.12 9.34 -19.31
C LEU A 337 0.75 10.62 -18.75
N LYS A 338 0.31 11.78 -19.27
CA LYS A 338 0.82 13.09 -18.88
C LYS A 338 -0.27 13.91 -18.22
N LEU A 339 0.11 14.67 -17.19
CA LEU A 339 -0.75 15.65 -16.52
C LEU A 339 -0.59 17.01 -17.19
N ASP A 340 -1.65 17.81 -17.18
CA ASP A 340 -1.62 19.15 -17.80
C ASP A 340 -0.72 20.10 -17.00
N LYS A 341 -0.69 19.96 -15.68
CA LYS A 341 0.19 20.73 -14.78
C LYS A 341 0.82 19.78 -13.77
N ILE A 342 2.09 19.44 -13.98
CA ILE A 342 2.82 18.58 -13.05
C ILE A 342 3.64 19.40 -12.05
N GLN A 343 3.64 18.96 -10.80
CA GLN A 343 4.45 19.48 -9.69
C GLN A 343 5.23 18.32 -9.09
N PHE A 344 6.54 18.28 -9.33
CA PHE A 344 7.39 17.17 -8.85
C PHE A 344 7.60 17.17 -7.31
N GLU A 345 7.18 18.24 -6.65
CA GLU A 345 7.20 18.40 -5.19
C GLU A 345 5.90 17.91 -4.53
N SER A 346 4.90 17.49 -5.33
CA SER A 346 3.64 16.95 -4.85
C SER A 346 3.74 15.44 -4.64
N PRO A 347 3.40 14.93 -3.42
CA PRO A 347 3.32 13.49 -3.16
C PRO A 347 2.34 12.77 -4.09
N HIS A 348 1.22 13.41 -4.42
CA HIS A 348 0.19 12.88 -5.30
C HIS A 348 0.70 12.71 -6.74
N HIS A 349 1.40 13.73 -7.27
CA HIS A 349 2.00 13.62 -8.60
C HIS A 349 3.15 12.62 -8.63
N LYS A 350 3.94 12.49 -7.54
CA LYS A 350 4.92 11.42 -7.38
C LYS A 350 4.25 10.04 -7.40
N THR A 351 3.15 9.87 -6.69
CA THR A 351 2.35 8.63 -6.70
C THR A 351 1.87 8.28 -8.10
N PHE A 352 1.32 9.25 -8.84
CA PHE A 352 0.89 9.09 -10.23
C PHE A 352 2.03 8.64 -11.16
N ILE A 353 3.23 9.19 -10.98
CA ILE A 353 4.42 8.80 -11.75
C ILE A 353 4.88 7.40 -11.39
N LEU A 354 4.93 7.06 -10.09
CA LEU A 354 5.43 5.76 -9.61
C LEU A 354 4.50 4.60 -9.96
N LEU A 355 3.17 4.80 -9.97
CA LEU A 355 2.22 3.80 -10.45
C LEU A 355 2.43 3.50 -11.93
N GLN A 356 2.61 4.52 -12.77
CA GLN A 356 2.91 4.31 -14.18
C GLN A 356 4.27 3.65 -14.42
N ALA A 357 5.28 4.02 -13.60
CA ALA A 357 6.59 3.37 -13.64
C ALA A 357 6.48 1.87 -13.32
N HIS A 358 5.56 1.50 -12.41
CA HIS A 358 5.26 0.10 -12.09
C HIS A 358 4.67 -0.64 -13.29
N PHE A 359 3.62 -0.13 -13.91
CA PHE A 359 3.01 -0.73 -15.10
C PHE A 359 4.00 -0.85 -16.27
N SER A 360 4.91 0.10 -16.40
CA SER A 360 5.96 0.11 -17.42
C SER A 360 7.20 -0.74 -17.02
N ARG A 361 7.22 -1.33 -15.82
CA ARG A 361 8.32 -2.11 -15.25
C ARG A 361 9.66 -1.39 -15.33
N LEU A 362 9.67 -0.09 -15.03
CA LEU A 362 10.89 0.71 -15.04
C LEU A 362 11.75 0.40 -13.81
N THR A 363 13.05 0.24 -14.02
CA THR A 363 14.01 0.10 -12.91
C THR A 363 14.13 1.44 -12.19
N LEU A 364 13.83 1.43 -10.90
CA LEU A 364 13.87 2.60 -10.02
C LEU A 364 15.08 2.55 -9.08
N PRO A 365 15.62 3.71 -8.68
CA PRO A 365 16.50 3.78 -7.51
C PRO A 365 15.80 3.22 -6.26
N ALA A 366 16.58 2.67 -5.34
CA ALA A 366 16.03 1.94 -4.20
C ALA A 366 15.06 2.77 -3.33
N ASP A 367 15.30 4.07 -3.18
CA ASP A 367 14.40 4.98 -2.43
C ASP A 367 13.02 5.09 -3.11
N LEU A 368 12.99 5.31 -4.43
CA LEU A 368 11.75 5.36 -5.21
C LEU A 368 11.07 4.00 -5.32
N ALA A 369 11.85 2.92 -5.38
CA ALA A 369 11.33 1.55 -5.37
C ALA A 369 10.64 1.22 -4.04
N GLN A 370 11.17 1.70 -2.91
CA GLN A 370 10.52 1.55 -1.62
C GLN A 370 9.22 2.37 -1.54
N ASP A 371 9.25 3.63 -1.96
CA ASP A 371 8.04 4.46 -2.00
C ASP A 371 6.96 3.84 -2.91
N GLN A 372 7.36 3.27 -4.06
CA GLN A 372 6.44 2.55 -4.95
C GLN A 372 5.81 1.33 -4.27
N ARG A 373 6.58 0.56 -3.48
CA ARG A 373 6.04 -0.58 -2.71
C ARG A 373 5.00 -0.12 -1.69
N ASP A 374 5.27 0.96 -0.98
CA ASP A 374 4.35 1.52 0.03
C ASP A 374 3.06 2.03 -0.61
N ILE A 375 3.15 2.62 -1.82
CA ILE A 375 2.00 3.02 -2.63
C ILE A 375 1.19 1.80 -3.06
N LEU A 376 1.83 0.76 -3.60
CA LEU A 376 1.17 -0.45 -4.08
C LEU A 376 0.42 -1.20 -2.98
N LEU A 377 0.94 -1.20 -1.74
CA LEU A 377 0.26 -1.81 -0.59
C LEU A 377 -1.07 -1.12 -0.23
N ARG A 378 -1.24 0.15 -0.58
CA ARG A 378 -2.44 0.95 -0.28
C ARG A 378 -3.40 1.06 -1.46
N VAL A 379 -2.88 1.06 -2.69
CA VAL A 379 -3.66 1.38 -3.89
C VAL A 379 -4.83 0.42 -4.13
N LEU A 380 -4.69 -0.88 -3.84
CA LEU A 380 -5.77 -1.85 -4.05
C LEU A 380 -6.97 -1.60 -3.13
N THR A 381 -6.73 -1.19 -1.88
CA THR A 381 -7.81 -0.80 -0.97
C THR A 381 -8.56 0.42 -1.49
N LEU A 382 -7.84 1.41 -2.00
CA LEU A 382 -8.44 2.62 -2.59
C LEU A 382 -9.22 2.29 -3.88
N LEU A 383 -8.71 1.38 -4.72
CA LEU A 383 -9.43 0.93 -5.92
C LEU A 383 -10.72 0.19 -5.57
N ASN A 384 -10.71 -0.65 -4.54
CA ASN A 384 -11.93 -1.30 -4.05
C ASN A 384 -12.97 -0.25 -3.59
N ALA A 385 -12.52 0.76 -2.84
CA ALA A 385 -13.38 1.88 -2.44
C ALA A 385 -13.91 2.66 -3.66
N CYS A 386 -13.08 2.90 -4.70
CA CYS A 386 -13.52 3.49 -5.95
C CYS A 386 -14.62 2.67 -6.63
N VAL A 387 -14.46 1.33 -6.70
CA VAL A 387 -15.48 0.44 -7.27
C VAL A 387 -16.80 0.59 -6.53
N ASP A 388 -16.78 0.62 -5.20
CA ASP A 388 -18.00 0.73 -4.39
C ASP A 388 -18.65 2.12 -4.52
N VAL A 389 -17.85 3.20 -4.57
CA VAL A 389 -18.36 4.55 -4.82
C VAL A 389 -19.00 4.66 -6.22
N MET A 390 -18.35 4.10 -7.25
CA MET A 390 -18.87 4.11 -8.61
C MET A 390 -20.14 3.23 -8.76
N SER A 391 -20.17 2.08 -8.07
CA SER A 391 -21.36 1.22 -8.04
C SER A 391 -22.54 1.88 -7.33
N SER A 392 -22.28 2.66 -6.26
CA SER A 392 -23.31 3.47 -5.60
C SER A 392 -23.91 4.55 -6.50
N GLY A 393 -23.10 5.06 -7.44
CA GLY A 393 -23.57 5.96 -8.52
C GLY A 393 -24.17 5.24 -9.74
N ALA A 394 -24.33 3.91 -9.68
CA ALA A 394 -24.78 3.06 -10.78
C ALA A 394 -23.91 3.19 -12.04
N PHE A 395 -22.61 3.48 -11.92
CA PHE A 395 -21.72 3.69 -13.06
C PHE A 395 -21.07 2.38 -13.51
N LEU A 396 -21.41 1.90 -14.72
CA LEU A 396 -20.83 0.67 -15.29
C LEU A 396 -19.33 0.78 -15.52
N ASN A 397 -18.77 1.98 -15.70
CA ASN A 397 -17.32 2.17 -15.85
C ASN A 397 -16.53 1.89 -14.54
N ALA A 398 -17.16 1.43 -13.45
CA ALA A 398 -16.50 0.77 -12.33
C ALA A 398 -15.60 -0.40 -12.79
N ILE A 399 -15.92 -1.02 -13.94
CA ILE A 399 -15.09 -2.04 -14.60
C ILE A 399 -13.65 -1.51 -14.84
N VAL A 400 -13.47 -0.25 -15.20
CA VAL A 400 -12.13 0.35 -15.40
C VAL A 400 -11.31 0.37 -14.10
N ALA A 401 -11.96 0.52 -12.93
CA ALA A 401 -11.28 0.43 -11.64
C ALA A 401 -10.91 -1.02 -11.28
N MET A 402 -11.74 -1.99 -11.70
CA MET A 402 -11.44 -3.41 -11.56
C MET A 402 -10.26 -3.80 -12.45
N GLU A 403 -10.22 -3.35 -13.70
CA GLU A 403 -9.08 -3.52 -14.62
C GLU A 403 -7.81 -2.88 -14.06
N LEU A 404 -7.88 -1.69 -13.46
CA LEU A 404 -6.73 -1.06 -12.84
C LEU A 404 -6.18 -1.87 -11.65
N SER A 405 -7.03 -2.64 -10.95
CA SER A 405 -6.60 -3.52 -9.86
C SER A 405 -5.66 -4.63 -10.35
N HIS A 406 -6.03 -5.39 -11.40
CA HIS A 406 -5.15 -6.42 -11.93
C HIS A 406 -3.89 -5.83 -12.61
N MET A 407 -3.99 -4.62 -13.20
CA MET A 407 -2.81 -3.90 -13.69
C MET A 407 -1.81 -3.60 -12.57
N CYS A 408 -2.30 -3.21 -11.38
CA CYS A 408 -1.45 -2.99 -10.20
C CYS A 408 -0.80 -4.28 -9.71
N VAL A 409 -1.53 -5.40 -9.74
CA VAL A 409 -1.03 -6.70 -9.28
C VAL A 409 0.02 -7.26 -10.25
N GLN A 410 -0.23 -7.24 -11.56
CA GLN A 410 0.63 -7.85 -12.58
C GLN A 410 1.69 -6.90 -13.16
N ALA A 411 1.66 -5.62 -12.83
CA ALA A 411 2.56 -4.61 -13.40
C ALA A 411 2.53 -4.60 -14.95
N VAL A 412 1.33 -4.48 -15.54
CA VAL A 412 1.10 -4.52 -16.98
C VAL A 412 0.07 -3.46 -17.36
N TRP A 413 0.25 -2.78 -18.49
CA TRP A 413 -0.73 -1.85 -19.03
C TRP A 413 -1.91 -2.59 -19.70
N ASP A 414 -3.08 -1.98 -19.69
CA ASP A 414 -4.31 -2.46 -20.38
C ASP A 414 -4.10 -2.81 -21.87
N ARG A 415 -3.23 -2.07 -22.53
CA ARG A 415 -2.89 -2.20 -23.96
C ARG A 415 -1.80 -3.22 -24.26
N ASP A 416 -1.08 -3.69 -23.23
CA ASP A 416 0.00 -4.66 -23.40
C ASP A 416 -0.60 -6.08 -23.55
N SER A 417 0.16 -7.00 -24.17
CA SER A 417 -0.27 -8.39 -24.26
C SER A 417 -0.46 -9.04 -22.89
N PRO A 418 -1.53 -9.81 -22.65
CA PRO A 418 -1.73 -10.59 -21.43
C PRO A 418 -0.55 -11.54 -21.11
N LEU A 419 0.20 -11.99 -22.12
CA LEU A 419 1.40 -12.79 -21.94
C LEU A 419 2.52 -12.08 -21.16
N ARG A 420 2.44 -10.75 -21.02
CA ARG A 420 3.44 -9.99 -20.26
C ARG A 420 3.41 -10.29 -18.76
N GLN A 421 2.31 -10.78 -18.22
CA GLN A 421 2.23 -11.22 -16.82
C GLN A 421 2.99 -12.52 -16.55
N VAL A 422 3.26 -13.33 -17.60
CA VAL A 422 4.00 -14.59 -17.46
C VAL A 422 5.43 -14.31 -16.98
N PRO A 423 5.91 -14.98 -15.93
CA PRO A 423 7.27 -14.79 -15.42
C PRO A 423 8.33 -14.99 -16.52
N HIS A 424 9.38 -14.18 -16.48
CA HIS A 424 10.53 -14.25 -17.40
C HIS A 424 10.24 -13.92 -18.88
N PHE A 425 8.98 -13.62 -19.27
CA PHE A 425 8.67 -13.26 -20.64
C PHE A 425 9.21 -11.87 -21.00
N THR A 426 9.97 -11.84 -22.09
CA THR A 426 10.46 -10.62 -22.73
C THR A 426 9.55 -10.26 -23.91
N GLN A 427 9.69 -9.03 -24.41
CA GLN A 427 8.96 -8.60 -25.61
C GLN A 427 9.23 -9.54 -26.81
N ALA A 428 10.47 -9.98 -26.98
CA ALA A 428 10.85 -10.92 -28.05
C ALA A 428 10.19 -12.31 -27.87
N THR A 429 10.02 -12.77 -26.61
CA THR A 429 9.31 -14.03 -26.34
C THR A 429 7.83 -13.91 -26.67
N ILE A 430 7.20 -12.78 -26.28
CA ILE A 430 5.81 -12.49 -26.59
C ILE A 430 5.59 -12.47 -28.11
N GLU A 431 6.44 -11.79 -28.86
CA GLU A 431 6.36 -11.73 -30.33
C GLU A 431 6.49 -13.12 -30.97
N ARG A 432 7.36 -14.00 -30.45
CA ARG A 432 7.47 -15.41 -30.93
C ARG A 432 6.21 -16.22 -30.63
N CYS A 433 5.61 -16.03 -29.46
CA CYS A 433 4.33 -16.66 -29.10
C CYS A 433 3.22 -16.20 -30.03
N GLN A 434 3.07 -14.91 -30.23
CA GLN A 434 2.06 -14.32 -31.13
C GLN A 434 2.24 -14.76 -32.59
N ALA A 435 3.48 -14.90 -33.06
CA ALA A 435 3.77 -15.43 -34.40
C ALA A 435 3.30 -16.90 -34.61
N ARG A 436 3.07 -17.64 -33.50
CA ARG A 436 2.49 -19.00 -33.50
C ARG A 436 0.99 -19.02 -33.15
N GLY A 437 0.34 -17.87 -33.04
CA GLY A 437 -1.08 -17.75 -32.68
C GLY A 437 -1.37 -17.92 -31.19
N ILE A 438 -0.35 -17.77 -30.32
CA ILE A 438 -0.50 -17.81 -28.87
C ILE A 438 -0.57 -16.36 -28.37
N ASP A 439 -1.78 -15.85 -28.15
CA ASP A 439 -2.03 -14.45 -27.84
C ASP A 439 -2.32 -14.20 -26.36
N ASP A 440 -2.73 -15.21 -25.62
CA ASP A 440 -3.09 -15.14 -24.20
C ASP A 440 -2.53 -16.32 -23.39
N VAL A 441 -2.80 -16.30 -22.08
CA VAL A 441 -2.27 -17.32 -21.14
C VAL A 441 -2.99 -18.66 -21.32
N TYR A 442 -4.28 -18.67 -21.72
CA TYR A 442 -5.01 -19.90 -21.96
C TYR A 442 -4.45 -20.62 -23.20
N ALA A 443 -4.27 -19.89 -24.29
CA ALA A 443 -3.64 -20.44 -25.49
C ALA A 443 -2.21 -20.95 -25.21
N LEU A 444 -1.48 -20.31 -24.31
CA LEU A 444 -0.17 -20.76 -23.87
C LEU A 444 -0.26 -22.06 -23.05
N ALA A 445 -1.19 -22.13 -22.10
CA ALA A 445 -1.44 -23.33 -21.28
C ALA A 445 -1.84 -24.53 -22.11
N ASP A 446 -2.70 -24.33 -23.11
CA ASP A 446 -3.13 -25.38 -24.04
C ASP A 446 -2.00 -25.84 -24.98
N ALA A 447 -1.17 -24.92 -25.45
CA ALA A 447 -0.13 -25.22 -26.43
C ALA A 447 1.11 -25.90 -25.80
N LEU A 448 1.49 -25.55 -24.56
CA LEU A 448 2.73 -26.05 -23.96
C LEU A 448 2.78 -27.58 -23.76
N PRO A 449 1.71 -28.29 -23.36
CA PRO A 449 1.75 -29.74 -23.22
C PRO A 449 2.00 -30.48 -24.53
N ASP A 450 1.42 -29.98 -25.64
CA ASP A 450 1.48 -30.60 -26.97
C ASP A 450 2.83 -30.40 -27.68
N MET A 451 3.64 -29.43 -27.24
CA MET A 451 4.95 -29.13 -27.83
C MET A 451 6.04 -30.10 -27.38
N SER A 452 6.90 -30.49 -28.30
CA SER A 452 8.14 -31.20 -27.97
C SER A 452 9.09 -30.29 -27.17
N GLN A 453 10.02 -30.89 -26.41
CA GLN A 453 10.99 -30.12 -25.64
C GLN A 453 11.81 -29.15 -26.51
N ALA A 454 12.19 -29.58 -27.72
CA ALA A 454 12.93 -28.74 -28.65
C ALA A 454 12.13 -27.53 -29.14
N GLU A 455 10.84 -27.70 -29.36
CA GLU A 455 9.92 -26.60 -29.76
C GLU A 455 9.70 -25.62 -28.61
N ARG A 456 9.57 -26.12 -27.36
CA ARG A 456 9.47 -25.28 -26.17
C ARG A 456 10.73 -24.45 -25.95
N ASP A 457 11.89 -25.09 -26.08
CA ASP A 457 13.20 -24.43 -25.92
C ASP A 457 13.43 -23.37 -26.99
N ASP A 458 13.01 -23.64 -28.25
CA ASP A 458 13.06 -22.65 -29.34
C ASP A 458 12.11 -21.48 -29.13
N LEU A 459 10.88 -21.76 -28.69
CA LEU A 459 9.86 -20.74 -28.46
C LEU A 459 10.20 -19.83 -27.27
N LEU A 460 10.50 -20.41 -26.12
CA LEU A 460 10.63 -19.68 -24.86
C LEU A 460 12.05 -19.22 -24.58
N GLN A 461 13.07 -20.01 -24.94
CA GLN A 461 14.49 -19.74 -24.68
C GLN A 461 14.77 -19.49 -23.17
N LEU A 462 14.12 -20.29 -22.31
CA LEU A 462 14.22 -20.19 -20.85
C LEU A 462 14.99 -21.38 -20.28
N ASN A 463 15.64 -21.18 -19.13
CA ASN A 463 16.27 -22.28 -18.41
C ASN A 463 15.22 -23.13 -17.65
N LYS A 464 15.63 -24.31 -17.12
CA LYS A 464 14.70 -25.25 -16.45
C LYS A 464 13.95 -24.65 -15.27
N ARG A 465 14.60 -23.75 -14.49
CA ARG A 465 13.96 -23.09 -13.35
C ARG A 465 12.90 -22.08 -13.81
N GLN A 466 13.25 -21.29 -14.82
CA GLN A 466 12.31 -20.34 -15.43
C GLN A 466 11.12 -21.02 -16.08
N LEU A 467 11.34 -22.18 -16.71
CA LEU A 467 10.24 -23.00 -17.25
C LEU A 467 9.32 -23.54 -16.16
N ALA A 468 9.87 -23.91 -14.99
CA ALA A 468 9.05 -24.30 -13.84
C ALA A 468 8.19 -23.14 -13.32
N ASP A 469 8.74 -21.92 -13.26
CA ASP A 469 7.97 -20.73 -12.86
C ASP A 469 6.85 -20.41 -13.87
N VAL A 470 7.09 -20.63 -15.17
CA VAL A 470 6.05 -20.49 -16.22
C VAL A 470 4.98 -21.56 -16.06
N ALA A 471 5.37 -22.82 -15.85
CA ALA A 471 4.43 -23.93 -15.66
C ALA A 471 3.55 -23.72 -14.41
N SER A 472 4.13 -23.23 -13.31
CA SER A 472 3.36 -22.88 -12.11
C SER A 472 2.30 -21.83 -12.43
N LEU A 473 2.64 -20.76 -13.15
CA LEU A 473 1.64 -19.74 -13.51
C LEU A 473 0.58 -20.30 -14.45
N THR A 474 0.93 -21.08 -15.49
CA THR A 474 -0.06 -21.62 -16.45
C THR A 474 -1.00 -22.62 -15.80
N ASN A 475 -0.53 -23.41 -14.83
CA ASN A 475 -1.36 -24.36 -14.09
C ASN A 475 -2.28 -23.68 -13.07
N GLU A 476 -1.80 -22.62 -12.42
CA GLU A 476 -2.58 -21.88 -11.40
C GLU A 476 -3.45 -20.77 -11.99
N PHE A 477 -3.30 -20.46 -13.30
CA PHE A 477 -4.08 -19.41 -13.95
C PHE A 477 -5.57 -19.78 -13.94
N PRO A 478 -6.44 -18.96 -13.34
CA PRO A 478 -7.80 -19.37 -13.03
C PRO A 478 -8.66 -19.43 -14.28
N TYR A 479 -9.18 -20.60 -14.60
CA TYR A 479 -10.28 -20.77 -15.55
C TYR A 479 -11.59 -20.92 -14.77
N VAL A 480 -12.57 -20.05 -15.03
CA VAL A 480 -13.88 -20.08 -14.37
C VAL A 480 -14.97 -20.23 -15.41
N GLU A 481 -15.74 -21.31 -15.28
CA GLU A 481 -16.98 -21.50 -16.03
C GLU A 481 -18.13 -20.81 -15.30
N ILE A 482 -19.01 -20.17 -16.07
CA ILE A 482 -20.14 -19.42 -15.56
C ILE A 482 -21.42 -19.98 -16.16
N HIS A 483 -22.25 -20.53 -15.30
CA HIS A 483 -23.62 -20.90 -15.65
C HIS A 483 -24.56 -19.97 -14.89
N PHE A 484 -25.50 -19.33 -15.57
CA PHE A 484 -26.46 -18.47 -14.89
C PHE A 484 -27.87 -18.70 -15.42
N ASP A 485 -28.86 -18.48 -14.59
CA ASP A 485 -30.26 -18.45 -14.93
C ASP A 485 -31.00 -17.30 -14.24
N ILE A 486 -32.07 -16.84 -14.82
CA ILE A 486 -32.92 -15.80 -14.26
C ILE A 486 -34.19 -16.49 -13.75
N LEU A 487 -34.46 -16.30 -12.48
CA LEU A 487 -35.63 -16.86 -11.84
C LEU A 487 -36.89 -16.13 -12.34
N ASP A 488 -37.98 -16.86 -12.45
CA ASP A 488 -39.32 -16.34 -12.80
C ASP A 488 -39.41 -15.52 -14.11
N LYS A 489 -38.63 -15.90 -15.13
CA LYS A 489 -38.57 -15.23 -16.45
C LYS A 489 -39.91 -14.85 -17.09
N GLN A 490 -41.01 -15.53 -16.72
CA GLN A 490 -42.33 -15.35 -17.34
C GLN A 490 -43.20 -14.28 -16.64
N ALA A 491 -42.78 -13.78 -15.50
CA ALA A 491 -43.52 -12.86 -14.64
C ALA A 491 -42.64 -11.73 -14.13
N LEU A 492 -41.83 -11.10 -15.00
CA LEU A 492 -40.98 -9.99 -14.62
C LEU A 492 -41.78 -8.69 -14.64
N ASP A 493 -41.84 -8.01 -13.51
CA ASP A 493 -42.47 -6.68 -13.38
C ASP A 493 -41.46 -5.64 -12.81
N SER A 494 -41.76 -4.37 -13.02
CA SER A 494 -40.89 -3.27 -12.57
C SER A 494 -40.90 -3.03 -11.07
N ALA A 495 -41.89 -3.56 -10.35
CA ALA A 495 -42.04 -3.39 -8.90
C ALA A 495 -41.28 -4.46 -8.10
N THR A 496 -40.92 -5.60 -8.73
CA THR A 496 -40.24 -6.70 -8.06
C THR A 496 -38.79 -6.86 -8.51
N PRO A 497 -37.83 -7.13 -7.60
CA PRO A 497 -36.44 -7.37 -7.96
C PRO A 497 -36.30 -8.63 -8.85
N ILE A 498 -35.62 -8.47 -9.98
CA ILE A 498 -35.22 -9.57 -10.82
C ILE A 498 -34.04 -10.30 -10.19
N VAL A 499 -34.17 -11.63 -10.12
CA VAL A 499 -33.14 -12.46 -9.48
C VAL A 499 -32.37 -13.24 -10.53
N LEU A 500 -31.07 -12.97 -10.63
CA LEU A 500 -30.12 -13.75 -11.41
C LEU A 500 -29.35 -14.67 -10.46
N GLN A 501 -29.39 -15.98 -10.72
CA GLN A 501 -28.61 -16.97 -10.01
C GLN A 501 -27.48 -17.44 -10.91
N ALA A 502 -26.24 -17.21 -10.49
CA ALA A 502 -25.03 -17.64 -11.18
C ALA A 502 -24.34 -18.77 -10.38
N THR A 503 -23.87 -19.78 -11.09
CA THR A 503 -22.99 -20.82 -10.58
C THR A 503 -21.62 -20.62 -11.23
N LEU A 504 -20.61 -20.42 -10.41
CA LEU A 504 -19.22 -20.18 -10.81
C LEU A 504 -18.43 -21.44 -10.47
N GLU A 505 -17.81 -22.07 -11.45
CA GLU A 505 -17.03 -23.30 -11.27
C GLU A 505 -15.60 -23.03 -11.74
N ARG A 506 -14.64 -23.16 -10.80
CA ARG A 506 -13.22 -23.07 -11.12
C ARG A 506 -12.73 -24.47 -11.50
N ASP A 507 -12.10 -24.57 -12.67
CA ASP A 507 -11.42 -25.78 -13.10
C ASP A 507 -10.21 -26.04 -12.20
N VAL A 508 -10.22 -27.13 -11.47
CA VAL A 508 -9.18 -27.58 -10.56
C VAL A 508 -8.93 -29.05 -10.88
N ASP A 509 -7.67 -29.44 -11.06
CA ASP A 509 -7.28 -30.82 -11.36
C ASP A 509 -7.91 -31.81 -10.39
N GLU A 510 -8.57 -32.86 -10.90
CA GLU A 510 -9.32 -33.86 -10.13
C GLU A 510 -8.41 -34.74 -9.23
N ASP A 511 -7.10 -34.67 -9.40
CA ASP A 511 -6.12 -35.50 -8.66
C ASP A 511 -5.83 -34.98 -7.23
N GLU A 512 -6.34 -33.82 -6.84
CA GLU A 512 -6.26 -33.32 -5.46
C GLU A 512 -7.44 -33.86 -4.61
N GLU A 513 -7.34 -35.14 -4.22
CA GLU A 513 -8.34 -35.84 -3.36
C GLU A 513 -8.40 -35.32 -1.90
N ASP A 514 -7.54 -34.41 -1.51
CA ASP A 514 -7.57 -33.83 -0.16
C ASP A 514 -8.31 -32.47 -0.17
N ASP A 515 -9.14 -32.29 0.85
CA ASP A 515 -9.88 -31.07 1.21
C ASP A 515 -9.00 -29.81 1.43
N GLU A 516 -7.76 -29.78 0.97
CA GLU A 516 -6.93 -28.60 0.90
C GLU A 516 -7.48 -27.72 -0.23
N VAL A 517 -8.27 -26.74 0.18
CA VAL A 517 -8.72 -25.61 -0.66
C VAL A 517 -7.53 -25.11 -1.44
N ALA A 518 -7.55 -25.25 -2.77
CA ALA A 518 -6.52 -24.69 -3.64
C ALA A 518 -6.20 -23.25 -3.20
N ASP A 519 -4.94 -22.99 -2.85
CA ASP A 519 -4.54 -21.68 -2.33
C ASP A 519 -4.87 -20.61 -3.38
N PRO A 520 -5.82 -19.70 -3.11
CA PRO A 520 -6.23 -18.69 -4.07
C PRO A 520 -5.19 -17.57 -4.22
N THR A 521 -3.96 -17.78 -3.75
CA THR A 521 -2.89 -16.78 -3.81
C THR A 521 -2.42 -16.59 -5.26
N ALA A 522 -2.51 -15.36 -5.76
CA ALA A 522 -2.08 -15.02 -7.11
C ALA A 522 -0.55 -15.03 -7.25
N ILE A 523 -0.07 -15.55 -8.37
CA ILE A 523 1.32 -15.41 -8.78
C ILE A 523 1.53 -13.99 -9.33
N ALA A 524 2.13 -13.13 -8.51
CA ALA A 524 2.35 -11.72 -8.81
C ALA A 524 3.77 -11.28 -8.39
N PRO A 525 4.81 -11.57 -9.20
CA PRO A 525 6.21 -11.32 -8.83
C PRO A 525 6.54 -9.85 -8.58
N PHE A 526 5.77 -8.93 -9.17
CA PHE A 526 5.98 -7.49 -9.09
C PHE A 526 5.17 -6.82 -7.97
N TYR A 527 4.21 -7.52 -7.36
CA TYR A 527 3.43 -7.00 -6.25
C TYR A 527 4.15 -7.28 -4.91
N PRO A 528 4.18 -6.32 -3.97
CA PRO A 528 5.04 -6.40 -2.79
C PRO A 528 4.60 -7.41 -1.71
N SER A 529 3.37 -7.92 -1.77
CA SER A 529 2.82 -8.86 -0.77
C SER A 529 2.03 -9.99 -1.44
N PRO A 530 1.86 -11.15 -0.79
CA PRO A 530 0.93 -12.17 -1.27
C PRO A 530 -0.47 -11.59 -1.44
N LYS A 531 -1.15 -11.91 -2.54
CA LYS A 531 -2.47 -11.41 -2.89
C LYS A 531 -3.40 -12.58 -3.15
N MET A 532 -4.49 -12.65 -2.39
CA MET A 532 -5.55 -13.62 -2.66
C MET A 532 -6.40 -13.14 -3.85
N THR A 533 -6.65 -14.01 -4.81
CA THR A 533 -7.50 -13.75 -5.97
C THR A 533 -8.95 -13.62 -5.53
N ALA A 534 -9.59 -12.52 -5.90
CA ALA A 534 -11.01 -12.31 -5.73
C ALA A 534 -11.62 -11.79 -7.04
N TRP A 535 -12.95 -11.82 -7.11
CA TRP A 535 -13.68 -11.52 -8.33
C TRP A 535 -14.82 -10.56 -8.04
N TRP A 536 -15.17 -9.75 -9.03
CA TRP A 536 -16.43 -9.02 -9.05
C TRP A 536 -17.36 -9.66 -10.08
N LEU A 537 -18.55 -9.98 -9.65
CA LEU A 537 -19.65 -10.37 -10.53
C LEU A 537 -20.55 -9.15 -10.70
N VAL A 538 -20.71 -8.69 -11.94
CA VAL A 538 -21.40 -7.43 -12.26
C VAL A 538 -22.46 -7.68 -13.30
N VAL A 539 -23.67 -7.16 -13.06
CA VAL A 539 -24.73 -7.05 -14.09
C VAL A 539 -24.83 -5.60 -14.52
N GLY A 540 -24.74 -5.34 -15.80
CA GLY A 540 -24.80 -3.99 -16.33
C GLY A 540 -25.41 -3.90 -17.72
N ASP A 541 -25.82 -2.68 -18.09
CA ASP A 541 -26.30 -2.33 -19.40
C ASP A 541 -25.29 -1.42 -20.12
N PRO A 542 -24.53 -1.92 -21.08
CA PRO A 542 -23.60 -1.11 -21.88
C PRO A 542 -24.30 0.01 -22.69
N GLY A 543 -25.59 -0.16 -23.02
CA GLY A 543 -26.36 0.83 -23.79
C GLY A 543 -26.62 2.10 -22.99
N THR A 544 -27.06 1.96 -21.75
CA THR A 544 -27.32 3.06 -20.81
C THR A 544 -26.08 3.40 -19.97
N ARG A 545 -25.03 2.54 -19.96
CA ARG A 545 -23.84 2.59 -19.11
C ARG A 545 -24.15 2.48 -17.62
N ASN A 546 -25.24 1.82 -17.29
CA ASN A 546 -25.67 1.62 -15.91
C ASN A 546 -25.17 0.28 -15.37
N LEU A 547 -24.61 0.31 -14.17
CA LEU A 547 -24.37 -0.84 -13.33
C LEU A 547 -25.64 -1.13 -12.54
N LEU A 548 -26.16 -2.34 -12.65
CA LEU A 548 -27.41 -2.75 -12.02
C LEU A 548 -27.20 -3.49 -10.71
N SER A 549 -26.23 -4.39 -10.68
CA SER A 549 -25.89 -5.15 -9.47
C SER A 549 -24.42 -5.56 -9.49
N ILE A 550 -23.80 -5.62 -8.30
CA ILE A 550 -22.42 -6.02 -8.11
C ILE A 550 -22.29 -6.90 -6.88
N LYS A 551 -21.46 -7.93 -6.99
CA LYS A 551 -21.04 -8.74 -5.83
C LYS A 551 -19.57 -9.08 -5.92
N ARG A 552 -18.87 -8.95 -4.78
CA ARG A 552 -17.50 -9.41 -4.66
C ARG A 552 -17.48 -10.83 -4.10
N VAL A 553 -16.73 -11.72 -4.74
CA VAL A 553 -16.70 -13.15 -4.43
C VAL A 553 -15.27 -13.71 -4.46
N VAL A 554 -15.04 -14.74 -3.67
CA VAL A 554 -13.84 -15.57 -3.74
C VAL A 554 -14.29 -16.97 -4.16
N ILE A 555 -13.71 -17.49 -5.25
CA ILE A 555 -14.10 -18.76 -5.84
C ILE A 555 -13.05 -19.80 -5.45
N ALA A 556 -13.42 -20.74 -4.59
CA ALA A 556 -12.54 -21.86 -4.22
C ALA A 556 -12.65 -22.98 -5.26
N LYS A 557 -13.80 -23.63 -5.40
CA LYS A 557 -14.11 -24.68 -6.37
C LYS A 557 -15.42 -24.36 -7.09
N THR A 558 -16.53 -24.41 -6.39
CA THR A 558 -17.86 -24.07 -6.92
C THR A 558 -18.53 -23.06 -5.99
N LEU A 559 -19.12 -22.02 -6.54
CA LEU A 559 -19.83 -20.98 -5.79
C LEU A 559 -21.15 -20.62 -6.48
N GLN A 560 -22.24 -20.63 -5.72
CA GLN A 560 -23.51 -20.10 -6.17
C GLN A 560 -23.72 -18.68 -5.66
N VAL A 561 -24.04 -17.77 -6.56
CA VAL A 561 -24.22 -16.34 -6.26
C VAL A 561 -25.60 -15.91 -6.75
N ARG A 562 -26.38 -15.29 -5.88
CA ARG A 562 -27.66 -14.70 -6.20
C ARG A 562 -27.48 -13.18 -6.30
N MET A 563 -27.88 -12.59 -7.41
CA MET A 563 -27.86 -11.15 -7.67
C MET A 563 -29.28 -10.64 -7.87
N GLU A 564 -29.57 -9.50 -7.28
CA GLU A 564 -30.89 -8.85 -7.38
C GLU A 564 -30.70 -7.48 -8.00
N PHE A 565 -31.59 -7.12 -8.94
CA PHE A 565 -31.60 -5.81 -9.59
C PHE A 565 -33.00 -5.48 -10.10
N MET A 566 -33.27 -4.20 -10.29
CA MET A 566 -34.54 -3.71 -10.84
C MET A 566 -34.33 -3.16 -12.26
N LEU A 567 -35.33 -3.32 -13.11
CA LEU A 567 -35.34 -2.76 -14.45
C LEU A 567 -36.65 -1.99 -14.67
N PRO A 568 -36.61 -0.85 -15.40
CA PRO A 568 -37.81 -0.16 -15.79
C PRO A 568 -38.65 -1.00 -16.78
N PRO A 569 -39.95 -0.70 -16.93
CA PRO A 569 -40.78 -1.41 -17.88
C PRO A 569 -40.22 -1.30 -19.31
N GLY A 570 -40.21 -2.43 -20.06
CA GLY A 570 -39.69 -2.45 -21.41
C GLY A 570 -38.96 -3.74 -21.79
N THR A 571 -38.31 -3.71 -22.95
CA THR A 571 -37.47 -4.81 -23.41
C THR A 571 -36.01 -4.45 -23.29
N HIS A 572 -35.26 -5.28 -22.56
CA HIS A 572 -33.83 -5.11 -22.28
C HIS A 572 -33.06 -6.24 -22.99
N ASP A 573 -32.41 -5.91 -24.08
CA ASP A 573 -31.70 -6.86 -24.98
C ASP A 573 -30.17 -6.68 -24.94
N ARG A 574 -29.65 -5.74 -24.12
CA ARG A 574 -28.22 -5.38 -24.06
C ARG A 574 -27.55 -5.68 -22.74
N LEU A 575 -28.25 -6.37 -21.86
CA LEU A 575 -27.71 -6.70 -20.55
C LEU A 575 -26.54 -7.66 -20.66
N LYS A 576 -25.51 -7.43 -19.87
CA LYS A 576 -24.34 -8.27 -19.81
C LYS A 576 -24.00 -8.63 -18.37
N LEU A 577 -23.50 -9.85 -18.22
CA LEU A 577 -22.90 -10.35 -16.99
C LEU A 577 -21.38 -10.35 -17.16
N TYR A 578 -20.69 -9.63 -16.27
CA TYR A 578 -19.23 -9.56 -16.23
C TYR A 578 -18.71 -10.29 -15.02
N LEU A 579 -17.69 -11.11 -15.18
CA LEU A 579 -16.87 -11.64 -14.12
C LEU A 579 -15.47 -11.06 -14.27
N MET A 580 -15.10 -10.17 -13.35
CA MET A 580 -13.84 -9.41 -13.40
C MET A 580 -12.88 -9.93 -12.33
N CYS A 581 -11.67 -10.30 -12.73
CA CYS A 581 -10.61 -10.75 -11.83
C CYS A 581 -9.85 -9.55 -11.26
N ASP A 582 -9.53 -9.56 -9.97
CA ASP A 582 -8.73 -8.50 -9.35
C ASP A 582 -7.21 -8.72 -9.44
N SER A 583 -6.77 -9.88 -9.96
CA SER A 583 -5.37 -10.33 -9.86
C SER A 583 -4.72 -10.72 -11.17
N TYR A 584 -5.48 -11.19 -12.17
CA TYR A 584 -4.95 -11.68 -13.45
C TYR A 584 -5.57 -10.98 -14.64
N ILE A 585 -4.75 -10.60 -15.61
CA ILE A 585 -5.18 -9.98 -16.86
C ILE A 585 -5.59 -11.07 -17.84
N GLY A 586 -6.78 -10.90 -18.46
CA GLY A 586 -7.32 -11.84 -19.44
C GLY A 586 -8.08 -13.02 -18.81
N ALA A 587 -8.21 -13.06 -17.48
CA ALA A 587 -9.09 -14.01 -16.81
C ALA A 587 -10.57 -13.58 -16.81
N ASP A 588 -10.84 -12.33 -17.15
CA ASP A 588 -12.19 -11.74 -17.17
C ASP A 588 -13.10 -12.44 -18.17
N ARG A 589 -14.40 -12.51 -17.83
CA ARG A 589 -15.44 -13.09 -18.68
C ARG A 589 -16.57 -12.10 -18.86
N GLU A 590 -17.11 -12.07 -20.07
CA GLU A 590 -18.26 -11.26 -20.45
C GLU A 590 -19.29 -12.16 -21.16
N LEU A 591 -20.51 -12.18 -20.66
CA LEU A 591 -21.60 -13.02 -21.16
C LEU A 591 -22.83 -12.15 -21.43
N ASP A 592 -23.48 -12.42 -22.56
CA ASP A 592 -24.74 -11.77 -22.90
C ASP A 592 -25.88 -12.37 -22.07
N VAL A 593 -26.68 -11.52 -21.44
CA VAL A 593 -27.89 -11.92 -20.74
C VAL A 593 -29.04 -11.99 -21.78
N PRO A 594 -29.84 -13.06 -21.81
CA PRO A 594 -30.99 -13.15 -22.72
C PRO A 594 -31.93 -11.95 -22.56
N ALA A 595 -32.54 -11.52 -23.67
CA ALA A 595 -33.45 -10.39 -23.62
C ALA A 595 -34.59 -10.60 -22.60
N LEU A 596 -34.80 -9.61 -21.74
CA LEU A 596 -35.81 -9.58 -20.69
C LEU A 596 -36.94 -8.66 -21.10
N HIS A 597 -38.16 -9.10 -20.88
CA HIS A 597 -39.35 -8.28 -21.06
C HIS A 597 -39.97 -8.01 -19.70
N VAL A 598 -39.92 -6.76 -19.26
CA VAL A 598 -40.42 -6.31 -17.94
C VAL A 598 -41.76 -5.59 -18.16
N VAL A 599 -42.79 -6.04 -17.46
CA VAL A 599 -44.11 -5.45 -17.48
C VAL A 599 -44.21 -4.37 -16.41
N ARG A 600 -45.06 -3.38 -16.58
CA ARG A 600 -45.32 -2.33 -15.58
C ARG A 600 -45.98 -2.98 -14.36
N GLY A 601 -45.41 -2.75 -13.16
CA GLY A 601 -45.94 -3.22 -11.86
C GLY A 601 -47.09 -2.36 -11.37
N GLU A 602 -47.90 -2.89 -10.45
CA GLU A 602 -49.06 -2.17 -9.89
C GLU A 602 -48.67 -0.93 -9.10
N ASP A 603 -47.48 -0.91 -8.49
CA ASP A 603 -46.99 0.25 -7.72
C ASP A 603 -46.56 1.47 -8.57
N ASP A 604 -46.31 1.27 -9.87
CA ASP A 604 -45.97 2.36 -10.80
C ASP A 604 -47.24 3.13 -11.30
N GLU A 605 -48.45 2.63 -11.03
CA GLU A 605 -49.70 3.30 -11.42
C GLU A 605 -50.08 4.44 -10.44
N ASP A 606 -49.65 4.34 -9.17
CA ASP A 606 -49.97 5.36 -8.15
C ASP A 606 -49.06 6.60 -8.24
N ALA A 607 -47.89 6.52 -8.90
CA ALA A 607 -46.95 7.63 -9.01
C ALA A 607 -47.29 8.67 -10.09
N ASP A 608 -48.05 8.31 -11.10
CA ASP A 608 -48.49 9.23 -12.21
C ASP A 608 -49.71 10.05 -11.83
N ASP A 609 -50.47 9.65 -10.80
CA ASP A 609 -51.71 10.37 -10.39
C ASP A 609 -51.43 11.55 -9.41
N ASP A 610 -50.24 11.60 -8.76
CA ASP A 610 -49.86 12.69 -7.87
C ASP A 610 -49.26 13.93 -8.58
N ASP A 611 -48.88 13.85 -9.84
CA ASP A 611 -48.37 14.97 -10.65
C ASP A 611 -49.44 15.75 -11.44
N GLU A 612 -50.74 15.38 -11.35
CA GLU A 612 -51.87 16.08 -12.02
C GLU A 612 -52.79 16.88 -11.05
N GLU A 613 -52.45 17.07 -9.79
CA GLU A 613 -53.15 18.01 -8.90
C GLU A 613 -52.22 19.24 -8.57
#